data_56de3640bdc85deceb90c3587fb45994
#
_entry.id   56de3640bdc85deceb90c3587fb45994
#
_cell.length_a   1.000
_cell.length_b   1.000
_cell.length_c   1.000
_cell.angle_alpha   90.00
_cell.angle_beta   90.00
_cell.angle_gamma   90.00
#
_symmetry.space_group_name_H-M   'P 1'
#
loop_
_entity.id
_entity.type
_entity.pdbx_description
1 polymer ?
#
loop_
_entity_poly.entity_id
_entity_poly.type
_entity_poly.pdbx_seq_one_letter_code
_entity_poly.pdbx_strand_id
1 'polypeptide(L)'
;MKTILLIVAVLAIVALLAVFVGARILGPRLISVAAPSGDPIGGFDVPRPETSLLAVNITMPVAILEEIANAEVPPRFVGSEEKNLHKTIKGGSYAWDVTRGEIKFQNTGSQLSFSFPFDGTAQVKGNLDAKIITVPLDGSVDVGGTAGGTLIPQVMPDWQINPNLTPTLDLNKAALSLGQLGKIDISDLLGSSLGKYLQRETSKITPSFKKSLNLRREVTKLWDQAYLSERVSEEPPLWIQVTPQRLLVAPIDFSQPDQLSLTVGVQSATSLSNREPIAAPRAPLPEMAPLEGPAGTDLNLPVVISMAELNEVLKSESVQIDTGLGAKIDISGLEAEVGQNGLLNLKLNLEADKSRLGRGVAGSIWVKGKPVINYVDQTLGFTEVELTVETRDKLTGAAAWLLEGLFVKGLEAELRVDLND
;
A
#
# COMPACT_ATOMS: atom_id res chain seq x y z
N MET A 1 54.12 63.61 45.74
CA MET A 1 53.31 62.38 45.65
C MET A 1 52.00 62.56 44.89
N LYS A 2 51.18 63.56 45.18
CA LYS A 2 49.88 63.76 44.49
C LYS A 2 49.98 63.98 42.99
N THR A 3 51.00 64.67 42.49
CA THR A 3 51.20 64.99 41.08
C THR A 3 51.62 63.77 40.28
N ILE A 4 52.45 62.88 40.86
CA ILE A 4 52.88 61.65 40.22
C ILE A 4 51.69 60.64 40.07
N LEU A 5 50.83 60.60 41.09
CA LEU A 5 49.65 59.79 41.11
C LEU A 5 48.65 60.22 40.00
N LEU A 6 48.53 61.55 39.82
CA LEU A 6 47.66 62.12 38.77
C LEU A 6 48.16 61.80 37.36
N ILE A 7 49.48 61.91 37.14
CA ILE A 7 50.08 61.56 35.85
C ILE A 7 49.92 60.08 35.53
N VAL A 8 50.11 59.19 36.51
CA VAL A 8 49.91 57.75 36.33
C VAL A 8 48.44 57.41 36.02
N ALA A 9 47.49 58.08 36.69
CA ALA A 9 46.08 57.90 36.42
C ALA A 9 45.65 58.39 35.02
N VAL A 10 46.21 59.52 34.56
CA VAL A 10 45.97 60.04 33.19
C VAL A 10 46.56 59.11 32.14
N LEU A 11 47.80 58.61 32.35
CA LEU A 11 48.39 57.65 31.46
C LEU A 11 47.61 56.33 31.40
N ALA A 12 47.11 55.83 32.52
CA ALA A 12 46.27 54.65 32.59
C ALA A 12 44.95 54.83 31.83
N ILE A 13 44.31 56.00 31.95
CA ILE A 13 43.11 56.35 31.22
C ILE A 13 43.36 56.46 29.71
N VAL A 14 44.48 57.09 29.32
CA VAL A 14 44.88 57.20 27.91
C VAL A 14 45.20 55.82 27.35
N ALA A 15 45.86 54.94 28.10
CA ALA A 15 46.14 53.57 27.69
C ALA A 15 44.84 52.74 27.54
N LEU A 16 43.91 52.88 28.49
CA LEU A 16 42.60 52.27 28.45
C LEU A 16 41.79 52.77 27.24
N LEU A 17 41.79 54.08 26.99
CA LEU A 17 41.16 54.69 25.83
C LEU A 17 41.81 54.22 24.53
N ALA A 18 43.13 54.12 24.49
CA ALA A 18 43.86 53.60 23.31
C ALA A 18 43.55 52.13 23.04
N VAL A 19 43.44 51.30 24.09
CA VAL A 19 43.02 49.91 23.99
C VAL A 19 41.58 49.81 23.53
N PHE A 20 40.69 50.64 24.11
CA PHE A 20 39.26 50.69 23.73
C PHE A 20 39.06 51.19 22.30
N VAL A 21 39.71 52.21 21.89
CA VAL A 21 39.69 52.76 20.53
C VAL A 21 40.37 51.75 19.55
N GLY A 22 41.49 51.15 19.96
CA GLY A 22 42.17 50.10 19.22
C GLY A 22 41.27 48.87 18.99
N ALA A 23 40.62 48.40 20.03
CA ALA A 23 39.68 47.32 19.93
C ALA A 23 38.48 47.66 18.99
N ARG A 24 37.98 48.90 19.06
CA ARG A 24 36.93 49.35 18.11
C ARG A 24 37.40 49.53 16.69
N ILE A 25 38.64 49.89 16.45
CA ILE A 25 39.19 50.10 15.12
C ILE A 25 39.78 48.82 14.54
N LEU A 26 40.33 47.92 15.36
CA LEU A 26 41.01 46.69 14.94
C LEU A 26 40.19 45.42 15.13
N GLY A 27 39.14 45.48 15.98
CA GLY A 27 38.25 44.36 16.23
C GLY A 27 37.28 44.07 15.04
N PRO A 28 36.62 42.89 15.07
CA PRO A 28 35.61 42.54 14.04
C PRO A 28 34.47 43.55 13.99
N ARG A 29 33.93 43.77 12.81
CA ARG A 29 32.70 44.56 12.68
C ARG A 29 31.52 43.74 13.16
N LEU A 30 30.77 44.28 14.10
CA LEU A 30 29.52 43.70 14.58
C LEU A 30 28.39 43.99 13.61
N ILE A 31 27.75 42.94 13.16
CA ILE A 31 26.55 43.03 12.33
C ILE A 31 25.37 42.29 12.97
N SER A 32 24.20 42.87 12.79
CA SER A 32 22.94 42.20 13.12
C SER A 32 21.95 42.51 12.03
N VAL A 33 21.44 41.47 11.43
CA VAL A 33 20.49 41.55 10.33
C VAL A 33 19.09 41.24 10.88
N ALA A 34 18.11 42.04 10.47
CA ALA A 34 16.72 41.77 10.80
C ALA A 34 16.24 40.51 10.05
N ALA A 35 15.26 39.84 10.62
CA ALA A 35 14.58 38.74 9.93
C ALA A 35 14.06 39.22 8.57
N PRO A 36 14.07 38.35 7.55
CA PRO A 36 13.53 38.71 6.24
C PRO A 36 12.08 39.18 6.37
N SER A 37 11.76 40.32 5.76
CA SER A 37 10.41 40.83 5.76
C SER A 37 9.58 40.06 4.71
N GLY A 38 8.68 39.26 5.15
CA GLY A 38 7.70 38.55 4.32
C GLY A 38 6.84 37.67 5.18
N ASP A 39 5.53 37.88 5.12
CA ASP A 39 4.63 36.92 5.71
C ASP A 39 4.97 35.52 5.20
N PRO A 40 4.90 34.47 6.03
CA PRO A 40 4.92 33.09 5.57
C PRO A 40 3.67 32.88 4.70
N ILE A 41 3.77 33.33 3.44
CA ILE A 41 2.66 33.28 2.52
C ILE A 41 2.54 31.89 1.97
N GLY A 42 1.35 31.40 2.09
CA GLY A 42 0.92 30.18 1.49
C GLY A 42 1.48 29.01 2.29
N GLY A 43 0.60 28.27 2.93
CA GLY A 43 1.00 27.02 3.52
C GLY A 43 1.91 26.30 2.57
N PHE A 44 2.93 25.64 3.08
CA PHE A 44 3.64 24.62 2.32
C PHE A 44 2.56 23.81 1.61
N ASP A 45 2.57 23.81 0.28
CA ASP A 45 1.86 22.79 -0.46
C ASP A 45 2.63 21.50 -0.15
N VAL A 46 2.36 20.97 1.03
CA VAL A 46 2.91 19.67 1.43
C VAL A 46 2.35 18.72 0.40
N PRO A 47 3.18 18.16 -0.49
CA PRO A 47 2.70 17.21 -1.46
C PRO A 47 1.89 16.17 -0.69
N ARG A 48 0.66 15.91 -1.14
CA ARG A 48 -0.12 14.86 -0.50
C ARG A 48 0.76 13.62 -0.49
N PRO A 49 1.04 13.04 0.67
CA PRO A 49 1.91 11.87 0.73
C PRO A 49 1.34 10.82 -0.22
N GLU A 50 2.19 10.28 -1.06
CA GLU A 50 1.83 9.14 -1.89
C GLU A 50 1.32 8.03 -0.98
N THR A 51 0.29 7.33 -1.43
CA THR A 51 -0.30 6.27 -0.62
C THR A 51 0.60 5.05 -0.63
N SER A 52 0.77 4.42 0.51
CA SER A 52 1.42 3.12 0.61
C SER A 52 0.49 2.01 0.13
N LEU A 53 1.05 1.00 -0.51
CA LEU A 53 0.37 -0.24 -0.88
C LEU A 53 1.02 -1.41 -0.14
N LEU A 54 0.24 -2.09 0.69
CA LEU A 54 0.63 -3.35 1.30
C LEU A 54 -0.13 -4.49 0.60
N ALA A 55 0.56 -5.31 -0.18
CA ALA A 55 -0.03 -6.44 -0.86
C ALA A 55 0.23 -7.75 -0.09
N VAL A 56 -0.83 -8.51 0.14
CA VAL A 56 -0.80 -9.82 0.78
C VAL A 56 -1.32 -10.86 -0.19
N ASN A 57 -0.57 -11.94 -0.39
CA ASN A 57 -0.99 -13.07 -1.20
C ASN A 57 -1.61 -14.14 -0.31
N ILE A 58 -2.86 -14.48 -0.58
CA ILE A 58 -3.63 -15.52 0.09
C ILE A 58 -3.65 -16.73 -0.83
N THR A 59 -3.09 -17.85 -0.38
CA THR A 59 -3.09 -19.10 -1.14
C THR A 59 -4.07 -20.10 -0.56
N MET A 60 -4.77 -20.82 -1.42
CA MET A 60 -5.70 -21.87 -1.05
C MET A 60 -5.35 -23.15 -1.84
N PRO A 61 -4.94 -24.23 -1.15
CA PRO A 61 -4.73 -25.52 -1.80
C PRO A 61 -6.01 -26.06 -2.43
N VAL A 62 -5.91 -26.61 -3.64
CA VAL A 62 -7.05 -27.22 -4.37
C VAL A 62 -7.67 -28.37 -3.54
N ALA A 63 -6.86 -29.10 -2.77
CA ALA A 63 -7.31 -30.17 -1.91
C ALA A 63 -8.37 -29.72 -0.86
N ILE A 64 -8.28 -28.49 -0.38
CA ILE A 64 -9.31 -27.93 0.56
C ILE A 64 -10.64 -27.76 -0.16
N LEU A 65 -10.62 -27.37 -1.44
CA LEU A 65 -11.85 -27.27 -2.23
C LEU A 65 -12.47 -28.65 -2.46
N GLU A 66 -11.65 -29.67 -2.69
CA GLU A 66 -12.10 -31.08 -2.81
C GLU A 66 -12.79 -31.54 -1.52
N GLU A 67 -12.17 -31.27 -0.37
CA GLU A 67 -12.72 -31.63 0.93
C GLU A 67 -14.08 -30.93 1.17
N ILE A 68 -14.15 -29.62 0.95
CA ILE A 68 -15.40 -28.86 1.09
C ILE A 68 -16.47 -29.37 0.14
N ALA A 69 -16.15 -29.60 -1.14
CA ALA A 69 -17.11 -30.08 -2.12
C ALA A 69 -17.62 -31.48 -1.79
N ASN A 70 -16.75 -32.38 -1.34
CA ASN A 70 -17.14 -33.73 -0.95
C ASN A 70 -17.99 -33.74 0.33
N ALA A 71 -17.82 -32.78 1.24
CA ALA A 71 -18.65 -32.64 2.44
C ALA A 71 -20.02 -32.02 2.15
N GLU A 72 -20.07 -31.00 1.30
CA GLU A 72 -21.29 -30.22 1.06
C GLU A 72 -22.20 -30.82 -0.01
N VAL A 73 -21.65 -31.48 -1.05
CA VAL A 73 -22.43 -32.08 -2.12
C VAL A 73 -22.92 -33.47 -1.70
N PRO A 74 -24.24 -33.71 -1.70
CA PRO A 74 -24.78 -35.02 -1.31
C PRO A 74 -24.20 -36.18 -2.13
N PRO A 75 -23.92 -37.32 -1.54
CA PRO A 75 -23.39 -38.49 -2.26
C PRO A 75 -24.45 -39.19 -3.14
N ARG A 76 -25.74 -38.93 -2.94
CA ARG A 76 -26.85 -39.58 -3.64
C ARG A 76 -27.82 -38.54 -4.15
N PHE A 77 -28.25 -38.71 -5.39
CA PHE A 77 -29.22 -37.87 -6.08
C PHE A 77 -30.42 -38.68 -6.53
N VAL A 78 -31.59 -38.33 -6.08
CA VAL A 78 -32.86 -38.97 -6.45
C VAL A 78 -33.75 -37.92 -7.07
N GLY A 79 -34.38 -38.24 -8.17
CA GLY A 79 -35.33 -37.36 -8.83
C GLY A 79 -36.26 -38.08 -9.77
N SER A 80 -37.27 -37.36 -10.23
CA SER A 80 -38.23 -37.89 -11.23
C SER A 80 -38.72 -36.75 -12.11
N GLU A 81 -39.09 -37.09 -13.32
CA GLU A 81 -39.71 -36.17 -14.29
C GLU A 81 -40.77 -36.87 -15.10
N GLU A 82 -41.92 -36.20 -15.27
CA GLU A 82 -42.99 -36.66 -16.18
C GLU A 82 -42.90 -35.87 -17.46
N LYS A 83 -42.50 -36.53 -18.55
CA LYS A 83 -42.35 -35.90 -19.85
C LYS A 83 -42.37 -36.95 -20.97
N ASN A 84 -42.80 -36.56 -22.17
CA ASN A 84 -42.64 -37.39 -23.35
C ASN A 84 -41.15 -37.68 -23.57
N LEU A 85 -40.78 -38.94 -23.41
CA LEU A 85 -39.40 -39.39 -23.41
C LEU A 85 -38.75 -39.28 -24.80
N HIS A 86 -39.53 -39.51 -25.87
CA HIS A 86 -39.13 -39.42 -27.27
C HIS A 86 -40.39 -39.18 -28.15
N LYS A 87 -40.19 -38.79 -29.41
CA LYS A 87 -41.31 -38.65 -30.38
C LYS A 87 -42.15 -39.92 -30.48
N THR A 88 -41.54 -41.08 -30.22
CA THR A 88 -42.13 -42.41 -30.26
C THR A 88 -42.55 -42.95 -28.89
N ILE A 89 -42.19 -42.28 -27.78
CA ILE A 89 -42.54 -42.69 -26.43
C ILE A 89 -43.38 -41.59 -25.80
N LYS A 90 -44.68 -41.79 -25.78
CA LYS A 90 -45.70 -40.84 -25.29
C LYS A 90 -46.10 -41.14 -23.83
N GLY A 91 -46.43 -40.10 -23.06
CA GLY A 91 -46.90 -40.23 -21.68
C GLY A 91 -45.88 -40.90 -20.77
N GLY A 92 -44.60 -40.54 -20.92
CA GLY A 92 -43.55 -41.16 -20.16
C GLY A 92 -43.26 -40.46 -18.85
N SER A 93 -42.79 -41.27 -17.87
CA SER A 93 -42.15 -40.78 -16.66
C SER A 93 -40.87 -41.55 -16.43
N TYR A 94 -39.90 -40.87 -15.85
CA TYR A 94 -38.67 -41.52 -15.43
C TYR A 94 -38.28 -41.01 -14.06
N ALA A 95 -37.74 -41.92 -13.28
CA ALA A 95 -37.17 -41.61 -11.96
C ALA A 95 -35.76 -42.15 -11.92
N TRP A 96 -34.85 -41.41 -11.36
CA TRP A 96 -33.46 -41.81 -11.22
C TRP A 96 -33.03 -41.84 -9.77
N ASP A 97 -32.09 -42.72 -9.49
CA ASP A 97 -31.42 -42.89 -8.23
C ASP A 97 -29.91 -43.16 -8.52
N VAL A 98 -29.12 -42.15 -8.36
CA VAL A 98 -27.69 -42.19 -8.70
C VAL A 98 -26.82 -41.82 -7.51
N THR A 99 -25.70 -42.50 -7.38
CA THR A 99 -24.68 -42.24 -6.36
C THR A 99 -23.42 -41.71 -7.04
N ARG A 100 -22.84 -40.63 -6.49
CA ARG A 100 -21.59 -40.08 -6.99
C ARG A 100 -20.38 -40.69 -6.29
N GLY A 101 -19.26 -40.74 -6.99
CA GLY A 101 -17.95 -40.94 -6.42
C GLY A 101 -17.35 -39.63 -5.87
N GLU A 102 -16.05 -39.65 -5.61
CA GLU A 102 -15.32 -38.47 -5.13
C GLU A 102 -15.28 -37.37 -6.17
N ILE A 103 -15.49 -36.13 -5.72
CA ILE A 103 -15.30 -34.94 -6.52
C ILE A 103 -13.81 -34.61 -6.50
N LYS A 104 -13.22 -34.49 -7.68
CA LYS A 104 -11.84 -34.08 -7.90
C LYS A 104 -11.79 -32.76 -8.63
N PHE A 105 -10.85 -31.91 -8.23
CA PHE A 105 -10.58 -30.64 -8.89
C PHE A 105 -9.24 -30.71 -9.62
N GLN A 106 -9.17 -30.01 -10.73
CA GLN A 106 -7.95 -29.82 -11.51
C GLN A 106 -7.84 -28.37 -11.94
N ASN A 107 -6.71 -27.76 -11.59
CA ASN A 107 -6.37 -26.44 -12.09
C ASN A 107 -5.81 -26.55 -13.51
N THR A 108 -6.41 -25.83 -14.47
CA THR A 108 -6.03 -25.86 -15.89
C THR A 108 -5.19 -24.64 -16.30
N GLY A 109 -4.73 -23.82 -15.34
CA GLY A 109 -3.96 -22.60 -15.59
C GLY A 109 -4.79 -21.34 -15.86
N SER A 110 -6.09 -21.49 -16.17
CA SER A 110 -7.00 -20.36 -16.41
C SER A 110 -8.34 -20.49 -15.67
N GLN A 111 -8.65 -21.68 -15.18
CA GLN A 111 -9.88 -22.02 -14.49
C GLN A 111 -9.71 -23.31 -13.68
N LEU A 112 -10.61 -23.56 -12.77
CA LEU A 112 -10.74 -24.87 -12.15
C LEU A 112 -11.72 -25.72 -12.96
N SER A 113 -11.37 -26.97 -13.26
CA SER A 113 -12.30 -28.01 -13.66
C SER A 113 -12.56 -28.93 -12.47
N PHE A 114 -13.74 -29.47 -12.40
CA PHE A 114 -14.07 -30.52 -11.44
C PHE A 114 -14.78 -31.66 -12.14
N SER A 115 -14.61 -32.87 -11.64
CA SER A 115 -15.28 -34.05 -12.15
C SER A 115 -15.52 -35.09 -11.06
N PHE A 116 -16.57 -35.85 -11.22
CA PHE A 116 -16.86 -37.03 -10.41
C PHE A 116 -17.60 -38.06 -11.22
N PRO A 117 -17.26 -39.36 -11.07
CA PRO A 117 -18.03 -40.47 -11.64
C PRO A 117 -19.35 -40.60 -10.91
N PHE A 118 -20.35 -41.12 -11.59
CA PHE A 118 -21.61 -41.50 -10.96
C PHE A 118 -22.15 -42.77 -11.60
N ASP A 119 -22.82 -43.56 -10.79
CA ASP A 119 -23.51 -44.79 -11.20
C ASP A 119 -24.85 -44.92 -10.48
N GLY A 120 -25.82 -45.53 -11.11
CA GLY A 120 -27.14 -45.74 -10.52
C GLY A 120 -28.11 -46.35 -11.48
N THR A 121 -29.40 -46.17 -11.21
CA THR A 121 -30.48 -46.72 -12.04
C THR A 121 -31.49 -45.64 -12.36
N ALA A 122 -32.13 -45.74 -13.51
CA ALA A 122 -33.30 -44.99 -13.89
C ALA A 122 -34.46 -45.93 -14.21
N GLN A 123 -35.60 -45.68 -13.59
CA GLN A 123 -36.87 -46.34 -13.96
C GLN A 123 -37.55 -45.54 -15.04
N VAL A 124 -37.93 -46.19 -16.12
CA VAL A 124 -38.57 -45.57 -17.28
C VAL A 124 -39.94 -46.21 -17.51
N LYS A 125 -40.98 -45.38 -17.50
CA LYS A 125 -42.35 -45.80 -17.84
C LYS A 125 -42.87 -44.97 -19.00
N GLY A 126 -43.68 -45.59 -19.86
CA GLY A 126 -44.25 -44.88 -21.01
C GLY A 126 -44.95 -45.84 -21.99
N ASN A 127 -45.32 -45.30 -23.14
CA ASN A 127 -45.92 -46.08 -24.21
C ASN A 127 -45.12 -45.87 -25.50
N LEU A 128 -44.51 -46.95 -26.02
CA LEU A 128 -43.82 -46.92 -27.30
C LEU A 128 -44.83 -46.99 -28.44
N ASP A 129 -44.95 -45.94 -29.22
CA ASP A 129 -45.80 -45.87 -30.42
C ASP A 129 -45.00 -46.40 -31.63
N ALA A 130 -45.23 -47.66 -31.99
CA ALA A 130 -44.61 -48.32 -33.09
C ALA A 130 -45.40 -48.25 -34.42
N LYS A 131 -46.20 -47.16 -34.59
CA LYS A 131 -47.10 -46.87 -35.75
C LYS A 131 -48.30 -47.77 -35.90
N ILE A 132 -48.19 -49.06 -35.53
CA ILE A 132 -49.23 -50.07 -35.72
C ILE A 132 -49.73 -50.61 -34.35
N ILE A 133 -48.84 -50.63 -33.36
CA ILE A 133 -49.12 -51.13 -32.01
C ILE A 133 -48.47 -50.19 -30.97
N THR A 134 -49.16 -49.98 -29.86
CA THR A 134 -48.59 -49.30 -28.70
C THR A 134 -48.11 -50.33 -27.70
N VAL A 135 -46.85 -50.31 -27.36
CA VAL A 135 -46.25 -51.24 -26.39
C VAL A 135 -46.00 -50.47 -25.05
N PRO A 136 -46.57 -50.92 -23.93
CA PRO A 136 -46.25 -50.33 -22.64
C PRO A 136 -44.78 -50.58 -22.29
N LEU A 137 -44.10 -49.55 -21.87
CA LEU A 137 -42.71 -49.60 -21.38
C LEU A 137 -42.76 -49.46 -19.86
N ASP A 138 -42.18 -50.42 -19.16
CA ASP A 138 -41.84 -50.33 -17.71
C ASP A 138 -40.53 -51.08 -17.54
N GLY A 139 -39.45 -50.34 -17.37
CA GLY A 139 -38.10 -50.94 -17.32
C GLY A 139 -37.12 -50.13 -16.47
N SER A 140 -36.10 -50.82 -16.00
CA SER A 140 -34.97 -50.22 -15.31
C SER A 140 -33.78 -50.14 -16.24
N VAL A 141 -33.06 -49.04 -16.18
CA VAL A 141 -31.87 -48.79 -16.99
C VAL A 141 -30.74 -48.46 -16.05
N ASP A 142 -29.60 -49.12 -16.25
CA ASP A 142 -28.35 -48.72 -15.61
C ASP A 142 -27.89 -47.39 -16.22
N VAL A 143 -27.64 -46.42 -15.33
CA VAL A 143 -27.17 -45.08 -15.69
C VAL A 143 -25.80 -44.88 -15.09
N GLY A 144 -24.86 -44.43 -15.87
CA GLY A 144 -23.53 -44.13 -15.39
C GLY A 144 -22.80 -43.16 -16.32
N GLY A 145 -21.85 -42.46 -15.75
CA GLY A 145 -21.10 -41.47 -16.49
C GLY A 145 -20.18 -40.65 -15.63
N THR A 146 -19.85 -39.49 -16.17
CA THR A 146 -19.06 -38.47 -15.45
C THR A 146 -19.83 -37.17 -15.47
N ALA A 147 -20.03 -36.61 -14.28
CA ALA A 147 -20.50 -35.24 -14.09
C ALA A 147 -19.35 -34.37 -13.71
N GLY A 148 -19.39 -33.12 -14.12
CA GLY A 148 -18.32 -32.18 -13.83
C GLY A 148 -18.68 -30.77 -14.24
N GLY A 149 -17.65 -29.99 -14.51
CA GLY A 149 -17.82 -28.62 -14.99
C GLY A 149 -16.58 -27.77 -14.77
N THR A 150 -16.75 -26.49 -15.00
CA THR A 150 -15.72 -25.48 -14.80
C THR A 150 -16.16 -24.41 -13.82
N LEU A 151 -15.19 -23.86 -13.06
CA LEU A 151 -15.37 -22.73 -12.18
C LEU A 151 -14.35 -21.64 -12.54
N ILE A 152 -14.83 -20.41 -12.62
CA ILE A 152 -14.02 -19.21 -12.75
C ILE A 152 -14.46 -18.25 -11.63
N PRO A 153 -14.01 -18.52 -10.39
CA PRO A 153 -14.44 -17.74 -9.25
C PRO A 153 -13.99 -16.27 -9.38
N GLN A 154 -14.88 -15.36 -9.06
CA GLN A 154 -14.63 -13.92 -9.08
C GLN A 154 -15.03 -13.31 -7.75
N VAL A 155 -14.19 -12.42 -7.23
CA VAL A 155 -14.52 -11.61 -6.07
C VAL A 155 -15.39 -10.44 -6.53
N MET A 156 -16.56 -10.30 -5.93
CA MET A 156 -17.52 -9.23 -6.24
C MET A 156 -17.23 -7.99 -5.37
N PRO A 157 -17.67 -6.79 -5.79
CA PRO A 157 -17.43 -5.56 -5.04
C PRO A 157 -17.87 -5.59 -3.56
N ASP A 158 -18.90 -6.37 -3.25
CA ASP A 158 -19.44 -6.58 -1.90
C ASP A 158 -18.70 -7.66 -1.08
N TRP A 159 -17.54 -8.12 -1.57
CA TRP A 159 -16.72 -9.18 -0.97
C TRP A 159 -17.35 -10.57 -0.96
N GLN A 160 -18.32 -10.80 -1.84
CA GLN A 160 -18.82 -12.14 -2.10
C GLN A 160 -18.01 -12.80 -3.23
N ILE A 161 -17.95 -14.12 -3.21
CA ILE A 161 -17.35 -14.89 -4.31
C ILE A 161 -18.48 -15.40 -5.21
N ASN A 162 -18.40 -15.04 -6.49
CA ASN A 162 -19.23 -15.66 -7.51
C ASN A 162 -18.44 -16.80 -8.15
N PRO A 163 -18.86 -18.07 -8.02
CA PRO A 163 -18.09 -19.21 -8.54
C PRO A 163 -18.13 -19.31 -10.07
N ASN A 164 -19.07 -18.66 -10.76
CA ASN A 164 -19.27 -18.78 -12.23
C ASN A 164 -19.18 -20.24 -12.70
N LEU A 165 -20.03 -21.08 -12.11
CA LEU A 165 -20.01 -22.51 -12.32
C LEU A 165 -20.76 -22.89 -13.59
N THR A 166 -20.10 -23.64 -14.48
CA THR A 166 -20.69 -24.19 -15.70
C THR A 166 -20.65 -25.73 -15.63
N PRO A 167 -21.78 -26.39 -15.33
CA PRO A 167 -21.82 -27.85 -15.20
C PRO A 167 -21.78 -28.53 -16.56
N THR A 168 -21.16 -29.72 -16.59
CA THR A 168 -21.14 -30.65 -17.73
C THR A 168 -21.57 -32.04 -17.28
N LEU A 169 -22.15 -32.82 -18.19
CA LEU A 169 -22.57 -34.19 -17.93
C LEU A 169 -22.25 -35.03 -19.15
N ASP A 170 -21.56 -36.13 -18.95
CA ASP A 170 -21.26 -37.13 -19.96
C ASP A 170 -21.84 -38.47 -19.48
N LEU A 171 -22.80 -39.00 -20.23
CA LEU A 171 -23.44 -40.29 -20.00
C LEU A 171 -22.85 -41.35 -20.91
N ASN A 172 -22.24 -42.36 -20.32
CA ASN A 172 -21.65 -43.47 -21.05
C ASN A 172 -22.46 -44.78 -20.96
N LYS A 173 -23.52 -44.79 -20.09
CA LYS A 173 -24.42 -45.91 -19.92
C LYS A 173 -25.85 -45.40 -19.75
N ALA A 174 -26.69 -45.58 -20.73
CA ALA A 174 -28.14 -45.32 -20.63
C ALA A 174 -28.91 -46.03 -21.74
N ALA A 175 -28.84 -47.36 -21.81
CA ALA A 175 -29.50 -48.16 -22.81
C ALA A 175 -30.68 -48.96 -22.20
N LEU A 176 -31.89 -48.69 -22.63
CA LEU A 176 -33.10 -49.41 -22.24
C LEU A 176 -33.19 -50.72 -23.03
N SER A 177 -33.19 -51.85 -22.32
CA SER A 177 -33.38 -53.16 -22.94
C SER A 177 -34.89 -53.47 -23.15
N LEU A 178 -35.29 -53.76 -24.37
CA LEU A 178 -36.62 -54.15 -24.74
C LEU A 178 -36.76 -55.64 -24.95
N GLY A 179 -35.90 -56.45 -24.32
CA GLY A 179 -35.88 -57.91 -24.51
C GLY A 179 -35.51 -58.31 -25.95
N GLN A 180 -36.39 -59.08 -26.60
CA GLN A 180 -36.14 -59.53 -28.01
C GLN A 180 -36.21 -58.40 -29.05
N LEU A 181 -36.75 -57.24 -28.70
CA LEU A 181 -36.84 -56.04 -29.56
C LEU A 181 -35.53 -55.22 -29.61
N GLY A 182 -34.51 -55.62 -28.85
CA GLY A 182 -33.23 -54.94 -28.85
C GLY A 182 -33.06 -53.92 -27.73
N LYS A 183 -32.12 -52.98 -27.92
CA LYS A 183 -31.84 -51.90 -26.97
C LYS A 183 -32.13 -50.53 -27.61
N ILE A 184 -32.71 -49.64 -26.83
CA ILE A 184 -32.87 -48.22 -27.22
C ILE A 184 -31.91 -47.40 -26.36
N ASP A 185 -31.07 -46.62 -27.03
CA ASP A 185 -30.25 -45.63 -26.36
C ASP A 185 -31.11 -44.42 -25.95
N ILE A 186 -31.12 -44.10 -24.65
CA ILE A 186 -31.83 -42.98 -24.06
C ILE A 186 -30.88 -41.95 -23.42
N SER A 187 -29.58 -42.03 -23.78
CA SER A 187 -28.55 -41.15 -23.20
C SER A 187 -28.83 -39.67 -23.40
N ASP A 188 -29.24 -39.27 -24.61
CA ASP A 188 -29.58 -37.86 -24.90
C ASP A 188 -30.74 -37.34 -24.09
N LEU A 189 -31.71 -38.20 -23.84
CA LEU A 189 -32.92 -37.88 -23.12
C LEU A 189 -32.62 -37.72 -21.63
N LEU A 190 -32.00 -38.71 -21.01
CA LEU A 190 -31.60 -38.68 -19.61
C LEU A 190 -30.54 -37.59 -19.36
N GLY A 191 -29.59 -37.42 -20.30
CA GLY A 191 -28.59 -36.36 -20.23
C GLY A 191 -29.16 -34.98 -20.19
N SER A 192 -30.17 -34.70 -21.02
CA SER A 192 -30.90 -33.40 -20.99
C SER A 192 -31.60 -33.14 -19.62
N SER A 193 -32.20 -34.17 -19.05
CA SER A 193 -32.95 -34.04 -17.80
C SER A 193 -32.07 -34.03 -16.57
N LEU A 194 -31.06 -34.91 -16.52
CA LEU A 194 -30.05 -34.91 -15.48
C LEU A 194 -29.18 -33.64 -15.54
N GLY A 195 -28.89 -33.13 -16.72
CA GLY A 195 -28.17 -31.85 -16.89
C GLY A 195 -28.95 -30.67 -16.32
N LYS A 196 -30.27 -30.59 -16.59
CA LYS A 196 -31.13 -29.58 -15.99
C LYS A 196 -31.26 -29.72 -14.46
N TYR A 197 -31.35 -30.96 -14.00
CA TYR A 197 -31.30 -31.24 -12.57
C TYR A 197 -30.01 -30.78 -11.94
N LEU A 198 -28.88 -31.15 -12.52
CA LEU A 198 -27.56 -30.74 -12.08
C LEU A 198 -27.42 -29.22 -12.05
N GLN A 199 -27.87 -28.51 -13.08
CA GLN A 199 -27.87 -27.05 -13.14
C GLN A 199 -28.72 -26.42 -12.04
N ARG A 200 -29.87 -27.01 -11.71
CA ARG A 200 -30.72 -26.57 -10.62
C ARG A 200 -30.11 -26.83 -9.25
N GLU A 201 -29.48 -28.00 -9.04
CA GLU A 201 -28.82 -28.33 -7.78
C GLU A 201 -27.56 -27.48 -7.58
N THR A 202 -26.78 -27.22 -8.61
CA THR A 202 -25.61 -26.31 -8.52
C THR A 202 -26.03 -24.89 -8.14
N SER A 203 -27.21 -24.43 -8.58
CA SER A 203 -27.74 -23.12 -8.16
C SER A 203 -28.11 -23.05 -6.68
N LYS A 204 -28.47 -24.18 -6.06
CA LYS A 204 -28.73 -24.29 -4.61
C LYS A 204 -27.45 -24.40 -3.79
N ILE A 205 -26.41 -25.03 -4.33
CA ILE A 205 -25.10 -25.18 -3.68
C ILE A 205 -24.36 -23.84 -3.62
N THR A 206 -24.53 -22.99 -4.63
CA THR A 206 -23.87 -21.66 -4.68
C THR A 206 -24.02 -20.81 -3.42
N PRO A 207 -25.20 -20.68 -2.78
CA PRO A 207 -25.34 -19.94 -1.53
C PRO A 207 -24.58 -20.58 -0.35
N SER A 208 -24.57 -21.91 -0.25
CA SER A 208 -23.80 -22.61 0.78
C SER A 208 -22.30 -22.40 0.60
N PHE A 209 -21.80 -22.49 -0.62
CA PHE A 209 -20.41 -22.21 -0.96
C PHE A 209 -20.00 -20.77 -0.61
N LYS A 210 -20.85 -19.79 -0.91
CA LYS A 210 -20.66 -18.38 -0.51
C LYS A 210 -20.56 -18.21 1.00
N LYS A 211 -21.36 -18.95 1.75
CA LYS A 211 -21.40 -18.92 3.22
C LYS A 211 -20.15 -19.56 3.83
N SER A 212 -19.70 -20.68 3.28
CA SER A 212 -18.51 -21.42 3.76
C SER A 212 -17.23 -20.64 3.51
N LEU A 213 -17.13 -19.92 2.37
CA LEU A 213 -16.01 -19.07 1.99
C LEU A 213 -16.17 -17.61 2.47
N ASN A 214 -16.68 -17.35 3.65
CA ASN A 214 -17.05 -16.01 4.15
C ASN A 214 -15.88 -14.99 4.06
N LEU A 215 -15.47 -14.66 2.81
CA LEU A 215 -14.37 -13.74 2.49
C LEU A 215 -14.59 -12.37 3.14
N ARG A 216 -15.83 -11.87 3.13
CA ARG A 216 -16.16 -10.57 3.73
C ARG A 216 -15.73 -10.50 5.20
N ARG A 217 -15.97 -11.56 5.98
CA ARG A 217 -15.58 -11.60 7.39
C ARG A 217 -14.07 -11.53 7.58
N GLU A 218 -13.32 -12.29 6.77
CA GLU A 218 -11.86 -12.31 6.89
C GLU A 218 -11.25 -10.99 6.42
N VAL A 219 -11.76 -10.43 5.33
CA VAL A 219 -11.32 -9.11 4.84
C VAL A 219 -11.71 -7.99 5.83
N THR A 220 -12.87 -8.08 6.51
CA THR A 220 -13.22 -7.12 7.57
C THR A 220 -12.20 -7.14 8.71
N LYS A 221 -11.75 -8.32 9.12
CA LYS A 221 -10.70 -8.42 10.15
C LYS A 221 -9.39 -7.79 9.70
N LEU A 222 -8.96 -8.06 8.45
CA LEU A 222 -7.76 -7.46 7.88
C LEU A 222 -7.90 -5.94 7.80
N TRP A 223 -9.08 -5.44 7.42
CA TRP A 223 -9.37 -4.00 7.36
C TRP A 223 -9.24 -3.35 8.74
N ASP A 224 -9.83 -3.96 9.77
CA ASP A 224 -9.77 -3.46 11.13
C ASP A 224 -8.34 -3.50 11.71
N GLN A 225 -7.55 -4.51 11.33
CA GLN A 225 -6.16 -4.67 11.75
C GLN A 225 -5.20 -3.74 10.99
N ALA A 226 -5.59 -3.25 9.82
CA ALA A 226 -4.77 -2.33 9.03
C ALA A 226 -4.69 -0.92 9.62
N TYR A 227 -5.56 -0.57 10.59
CA TYR A 227 -5.43 0.66 11.38
C TYR A 227 -4.37 0.48 12.44
N LEU A 228 -3.22 1.10 12.23
CA LEU A 228 -2.08 1.03 13.16
C LEU A 228 -1.76 2.42 13.68
N SER A 229 -1.48 2.53 14.97
CA SER A 229 -0.91 3.70 15.60
C SER A 229 -0.04 3.21 16.74
N GLU A 230 1.27 3.08 16.49
CA GLU A 230 2.19 2.48 17.44
C GLU A 230 3.52 3.25 17.49
N ARG A 231 4.14 3.21 18.65
CA ARG A 231 5.47 3.74 18.88
C ARG A 231 6.51 2.74 18.39
N VAL A 232 7.34 3.14 17.42
CA VAL A 232 8.35 2.29 16.79
C VAL A 232 9.78 2.55 17.28
N SER A 233 10.01 3.70 17.94
CA SER A 233 11.28 4.03 18.57
C SER A 233 11.06 4.78 19.89
N GLU A 234 11.94 4.59 20.84
CA GLU A 234 11.92 5.31 22.12
C GLU A 234 12.83 6.54 22.13
N GLU A 235 13.97 6.44 21.47
CA GLU A 235 14.96 7.51 21.34
C GLU A 235 15.48 7.57 19.90
N PRO A 236 15.15 8.63 19.15
CA PRO A 236 14.07 9.58 19.41
C PRO A 236 12.69 8.91 19.42
N PRO A 237 11.70 9.48 20.13
CA PRO A 237 10.34 8.90 20.13
C PRO A 237 9.74 9.03 18.75
N LEU A 238 9.47 7.88 18.09
CA LEU A 238 8.85 7.84 16.77
C LEU A 238 7.59 7.00 16.78
N TRP A 239 6.55 7.52 16.17
CA TRP A 239 5.27 6.88 16.02
C TRP A 239 4.98 6.64 14.56
N ILE A 240 4.54 5.42 14.23
CA ILE A 240 3.98 5.10 12.92
C ILE A 240 2.46 5.17 12.99
N GLN A 241 1.85 5.82 12.02
CA GLN A 241 0.41 5.78 11.82
C GLN A 241 0.11 5.23 10.42
N VAL A 242 -0.79 4.24 10.37
CA VAL A 242 -1.33 3.68 9.13
C VAL A 242 -2.84 3.86 9.14
N THR A 243 -3.37 4.50 8.12
CA THR A 243 -4.80 4.71 7.92
C THR A 243 -5.21 4.11 6.59
N PRO A 244 -5.85 2.94 6.57
CA PRO A 244 -6.28 2.31 5.34
C PRO A 244 -7.37 3.15 4.65
N GLN A 245 -7.30 3.22 3.32
CA GLN A 245 -8.19 4.03 2.49
C GLN A 245 -8.98 3.19 1.50
N ARG A 246 -8.35 2.19 0.89
CA ARG A 246 -8.94 1.33 -0.12
C ARG A 246 -8.43 -0.10 0.01
N LEU A 247 -9.28 -1.04 -0.39
CA LEU A 247 -8.90 -2.43 -0.58
C LEU A 247 -8.92 -2.77 -2.07
N LEU A 248 -7.84 -3.33 -2.54
CA LEU A 248 -7.60 -3.67 -3.92
C LEU A 248 -7.48 -5.19 -4.04
N VAL A 249 -7.99 -5.76 -5.13
CA VAL A 249 -7.94 -7.20 -5.34
C VAL A 249 -7.48 -7.48 -6.77
N ALA A 250 -6.45 -8.31 -6.90
CA ALA A 250 -6.05 -8.86 -8.20
C ALA A 250 -7.01 -9.98 -8.63
N PRO A 251 -7.10 -10.29 -9.92
CA PRO A 251 -7.75 -11.51 -10.39
C PRO A 251 -7.17 -12.75 -9.69
N ILE A 252 -8.01 -13.76 -9.47
CA ILE A 252 -7.53 -15.02 -8.91
C ILE A 252 -6.50 -15.63 -9.87
N ASP A 253 -5.36 -15.99 -9.35
CA ASP A 253 -4.27 -16.61 -10.10
C ASP A 253 -4.38 -18.13 -10.07
N PHE A 254 -4.39 -18.73 -11.24
CA PHE A 254 -4.45 -20.16 -11.50
C PHE A 254 -3.13 -20.74 -12.02
N SER A 255 -2.04 -19.99 -11.97
CA SER A 255 -0.74 -20.40 -12.54
C SER A 255 -0.13 -21.64 -11.88
N GLN A 256 -0.48 -21.90 -10.62
CA GLN A 256 0.03 -23.04 -9.87
C GLN A 256 -0.98 -24.20 -9.90
N PRO A 257 -0.54 -25.45 -10.22
CA PRO A 257 -1.46 -26.58 -10.43
C PRO A 257 -2.24 -27.00 -9.17
N ASP A 258 -1.66 -26.85 -7.99
CA ASP A 258 -2.20 -27.41 -6.73
C ASP A 258 -2.82 -26.33 -5.83
N GLN A 259 -2.80 -25.07 -6.24
CA GLN A 259 -3.31 -23.98 -5.42
C GLN A 259 -3.89 -22.85 -6.25
N LEU A 260 -4.76 -22.10 -5.62
CA LEU A 260 -5.24 -20.82 -6.10
C LEU A 260 -4.60 -19.70 -5.28
N SER A 261 -4.29 -18.60 -5.92
CA SER A 261 -3.76 -17.42 -5.24
C SER A 261 -4.66 -16.21 -5.46
N LEU A 262 -4.89 -15.46 -4.38
CA LEU A 262 -5.62 -14.20 -4.38
C LEU A 262 -4.75 -13.13 -3.75
N THR A 263 -4.37 -12.12 -4.50
CA THR A 263 -3.66 -10.97 -3.93
C THR A 263 -4.64 -9.89 -3.52
N VAL A 264 -4.56 -9.51 -2.26
CA VAL A 264 -5.33 -8.40 -1.67
C VAL A 264 -4.34 -7.30 -1.30
N GLY A 265 -4.56 -6.10 -1.82
CA GLY A 265 -3.79 -4.90 -1.52
C GLY A 265 -4.56 -3.96 -0.59
N VAL A 266 -3.88 -3.47 0.44
CA VAL A 266 -4.38 -2.39 1.30
C VAL A 266 -3.67 -1.11 0.91
N GLN A 267 -4.38 -0.18 0.32
CA GLN A 267 -3.88 1.16 0.04
C GLN A 267 -4.13 2.03 1.27
N SER A 268 -3.07 2.61 1.81
CA SER A 268 -3.09 3.32 3.10
C SER A 268 -2.37 4.66 3.01
N ALA A 269 -2.84 5.64 3.76
CA ALA A 269 -2.01 6.77 4.15
C ALA A 269 -1.14 6.34 5.33
N THR A 270 0.15 6.56 5.21
CA THR A 270 1.13 6.24 6.26
C THR A 270 1.89 7.49 6.64
N SER A 271 2.32 7.59 7.88
CA SER A 271 3.18 8.69 8.33
C SER A 271 4.03 8.25 9.53
N LEU A 272 5.20 8.86 9.63
CA LEU A 272 6.04 8.82 10.82
C LEU A 272 6.01 10.19 11.48
N SER A 273 5.86 10.23 12.81
CA SER A 273 5.92 11.47 13.58
C SER A 273 6.58 11.20 14.92
N ASN A 274 7.19 12.22 15.48
CA ASN A 274 7.77 12.20 16.83
C ASN A 274 6.77 12.52 17.94
N ARG A 275 5.51 12.70 17.59
CA ARG A 275 4.39 12.88 18.54
C ARG A 275 3.38 11.78 18.33
N GLU A 276 2.76 11.37 19.43
CA GLU A 276 1.64 10.44 19.36
C GLU A 276 0.54 10.98 18.45
N PRO A 277 0.23 10.30 17.36
CA PRO A 277 -0.79 10.75 16.43
C PRO A 277 -2.18 10.55 17.03
N ILE A 278 -3.11 11.41 16.67
CA ILE A 278 -4.53 11.20 16.99
C ILE A 278 -5.02 10.00 16.19
N ALA A 279 -5.56 9.00 16.90
CA ALA A 279 -6.08 7.80 16.26
C ALA A 279 -7.14 8.16 15.20
N ALA A 280 -6.94 7.67 13.98
CA ALA A 280 -7.90 7.89 12.90
C ALA A 280 -9.22 7.16 13.20
N PRO A 281 -10.39 7.78 12.92
CA PRO A 281 -11.67 7.10 13.06
C PRO A 281 -11.73 5.92 12.08
N ARG A 282 -12.15 4.75 12.58
CA ARG A 282 -12.28 3.55 11.74
C ARG A 282 -13.46 3.71 10.79
N ALA A 283 -13.18 3.60 9.50
CA ALA A 283 -14.20 3.57 8.47
C ALA A 283 -14.75 2.14 8.30
N PRO A 284 -16.01 1.97 7.87
CA PRO A 284 -16.55 0.66 7.51
C PRO A 284 -15.75 0.07 6.34
N LEU A 285 -15.80 -1.27 6.21
CA LEU A 285 -15.17 -1.98 5.09
C LEU A 285 -15.65 -1.39 3.76
N PRO A 286 -14.74 -0.87 2.92
CA PRO A 286 -15.10 -0.32 1.61
C PRO A 286 -15.47 -1.42 0.60
N GLU A 287 -16.06 -1.02 -0.51
CA GLU A 287 -16.18 -1.90 -1.67
C GLU A 287 -14.78 -2.24 -2.23
N MET A 288 -14.66 -3.43 -2.83
CA MET A 288 -13.47 -3.88 -3.51
C MET A 288 -13.20 -3.04 -4.76
N ALA A 289 -11.94 -2.67 -4.97
CA ALA A 289 -11.48 -2.09 -6.23
C ALA A 289 -10.44 -3.01 -6.89
N PRO A 290 -10.27 -2.96 -8.20
CA PRO A 290 -9.25 -3.76 -8.86
C PRO A 290 -7.84 -3.32 -8.48
N LEU A 291 -6.94 -4.28 -8.28
CA LEU A 291 -5.51 -4.03 -8.17
C LEU A 291 -4.92 -3.96 -9.58
N GLU A 292 -4.50 -2.76 -9.98
CA GLU A 292 -3.86 -2.50 -11.26
C GLU A 292 -2.33 -2.55 -11.09
N GLY A 293 -1.66 -3.22 -12.02
CA GLY A 293 -0.20 -3.35 -12.00
C GLY A 293 0.33 -4.55 -11.20
N PRO A 294 1.65 -4.64 -11.03
CA PRO A 294 2.27 -5.76 -10.33
C PRO A 294 1.86 -5.78 -8.85
N ALA A 295 1.53 -6.97 -8.37
CA ALA A 295 1.26 -7.18 -6.96
C ALA A 295 2.58 -7.05 -6.18
N GLY A 296 2.78 -5.92 -5.53
CA GLY A 296 3.95 -5.61 -4.72
C GLY A 296 3.60 -4.79 -3.49
N THR A 297 4.52 -4.72 -2.56
CA THR A 297 4.43 -3.81 -1.42
C THR A 297 5.25 -2.57 -1.73
N ASP A 298 4.62 -1.41 -1.63
CA ASP A 298 5.24 -0.10 -1.77
C ASP A 298 4.91 0.74 -0.54
N LEU A 299 5.92 1.13 0.21
CA LEU A 299 5.77 1.87 1.45
C LEU A 299 6.31 3.29 1.28
N ASN A 300 5.40 4.25 1.30
CA ASN A 300 5.71 5.66 1.38
C ASN A 300 5.53 6.12 2.83
N LEU A 301 6.64 6.43 3.50
CA LEU A 301 6.66 6.86 4.89
C LEU A 301 7.11 8.32 4.98
N PRO A 302 6.21 9.30 4.79
CA PRO A 302 6.56 10.69 5.01
C PRO A 302 6.89 10.91 6.49
N VAL A 303 8.05 11.52 6.73
CA VAL A 303 8.49 11.92 8.07
C VAL A 303 8.08 13.36 8.30
N VAL A 304 7.37 13.61 9.40
CA VAL A 304 6.97 14.97 9.81
C VAL A 304 7.76 15.35 11.06
N ILE A 305 8.64 16.32 10.90
CA ILE A 305 9.43 16.90 12.01
C ILE A 305 8.89 18.30 12.31
N SER A 306 8.68 18.61 13.58
CA SER A 306 8.26 19.97 13.95
C SER A 306 9.44 20.95 13.84
N MET A 307 9.14 22.21 13.47
CA MET A 307 10.17 23.26 13.42
C MET A 307 10.87 23.47 14.78
N ALA A 308 10.18 23.22 15.89
CA ALA A 308 10.79 23.32 17.21
C ALA A 308 11.91 22.31 17.43
N GLU A 309 11.71 21.07 16.98
CA GLU A 309 12.71 20.00 17.09
C GLU A 309 13.84 20.17 16.10
N LEU A 310 13.53 20.55 14.86
CA LEU A 310 14.57 20.93 13.91
C LEU A 310 15.49 22.01 14.53
N ASN A 311 14.90 23.00 15.20
CA ASN A 311 15.67 24.05 15.85
C ASN A 311 16.46 23.57 17.07
N GLU A 312 16.01 22.56 17.81
CA GLU A 312 16.82 21.98 18.89
C GLU A 312 18.07 21.29 18.35
N VAL A 313 17.96 20.54 17.26
CA VAL A 313 19.08 19.92 16.59
C VAL A 313 20.01 20.99 15.99
N LEU A 314 19.46 21.95 15.24
CA LEU A 314 20.25 23.01 14.59
C LEU A 314 21.03 23.89 15.56
N LYS A 315 20.51 24.15 16.76
CA LYS A 315 21.20 24.96 17.77
C LYS A 315 22.51 24.34 18.26
N SER A 316 22.61 23.03 18.27
CA SER A 316 23.80 22.31 18.71
C SER A 316 24.87 22.25 17.62
N GLU A 317 24.49 22.49 16.36
CA GLU A 317 25.40 22.41 15.23
C GLU A 317 26.34 23.62 15.14
N SER A 318 27.58 23.33 14.78
CA SER A 318 28.59 24.33 14.49
C SER A 318 29.37 23.93 13.24
N VAL A 319 29.57 24.89 12.36
CA VAL A 319 30.24 24.66 11.07
C VAL A 319 31.39 25.63 10.90
N GLN A 320 32.56 25.13 10.45
CA GLN A 320 33.70 25.98 10.12
C GLN A 320 33.92 25.94 8.60
N ILE A 321 33.89 27.10 7.98
CA ILE A 321 34.14 27.25 6.53
C ILE A 321 35.56 27.84 6.35
N ASP A 322 36.41 27.14 5.61
CA ASP A 322 37.69 27.71 5.12
C ASP A 322 37.44 28.36 3.74
N THR A 323 37.66 29.64 3.69
CA THR A 323 37.43 30.40 2.44
C THR A 323 38.52 30.20 1.39
N GLY A 324 39.64 29.49 1.73
CA GLY A 324 40.81 29.39 0.84
C GLY A 324 41.57 30.72 0.67
N LEU A 325 41.05 31.80 1.21
CA LEU A 325 41.64 33.17 1.15
C LEU A 325 42.34 33.56 2.45
N GLY A 326 42.57 32.57 3.33
CA GLY A 326 43.22 32.75 4.61
C GLY A 326 42.33 33.33 5.72
N ALA A 327 41.03 33.25 5.53
CA ALA A 327 40.03 33.53 6.55
C ALA A 327 39.23 32.26 6.86
N LYS A 328 39.00 32.01 8.12
CA LYS A 328 38.05 31.00 8.61
C LYS A 328 36.78 31.69 9.05
N ILE A 329 35.66 31.04 8.81
CA ILE A 329 34.36 31.49 9.22
C ILE A 329 33.75 30.41 10.12
N ASP A 330 33.55 30.75 11.38
CA ASP A 330 32.89 29.89 12.34
C ASP A 330 31.40 30.26 12.37
N ILE A 331 30.55 29.26 12.21
CA ILE A 331 29.09 29.39 12.20
C ILE A 331 28.52 28.59 13.37
N SER A 332 27.61 29.19 14.11
CA SER A 332 26.96 28.57 15.26
C SER A 332 25.56 29.13 15.48
N GLY A 333 24.82 28.50 16.40
CA GLY A 333 23.50 28.99 16.81
C GLY A 333 22.51 29.10 15.66
N LEU A 334 22.42 28.05 14.87
CA LEU A 334 21.49 27.98 13.75
C LEU A 334 20.04 27.91 14.23
N GLU A 335 19.17 28.71 13.62
CA GLU A 335 17.72 28.66 13.82
C GLU A 335 17.05 28.71 12.45
N ALA A 336 16.05 27.84 12.25
CA ALA A 336 15.28 27.79 11.01
C ALA A 336 13.87 28.35 11.22
N GLU A 337 13.40 29.11 10.25
CA GLU A 337 12.02 29.58 10.14
C GLU A 337 11.47 29.21 8.75
N VAL A 338 10.16 29.01 8.68
CA VAL A 338 9.50 28.74 7.40
C VAL A 338 9.57 29.97 6.52
N GLY A 339 10.18 29.83 5.36
CA GLY A 339 10.20 30.86 4.32
C GLY A 339 9.12 30.67 3.27
N GLN A 340 9.29 31.29 2.12
CA GLN A 340 8.38 31.17 0.98
C GLN A 340 8.80 30.05 0.04
N ASN A 341 7.86 29.46 -0.69
CA ASN A 341 8.11 28.49 -1.78
C ASN A 341 8.91 27.23 -1.35
N GLY A 342 8.69 26.72 -0.15
CA GLY A 342 9.41 25.53 0.33
C GLY A 342 10.85 25.78 0.74
N LEU A 343 11.27 27.04 0.84
CA LEU A 343 12.56 27.42 1.39
C LEU A 343 12.47 27.59 2.89
N LEU A 344 13.56 27.37 3.60
CA LEU A 344 13.74 27.77 5.01
C LEU A 344 14.59 29.04 5.07
N ASN A 345 14.20 29.96 5.94
CA ASN A 345 15.04 31.06 6.35
C ASN A 345 15.90 30.58 7.54
N LEU A 346 17.19 30.59 7.38
CA LEU A 346 18.14 30.15 8.39
C LEU A 346 18.83 31.37 8.99
N LYS A 347 18.62 31.59 10.27
CA LYS A 347 19.40 32.52 11.06
C LYS A 347 20.65 31.80 11.56
N LEU A 348 21.78 32.42 11.42
CA LEU A 348 23.04 31.87 11.89
C LEU A 348 23.93 32.97 12.47
N ASN A 349 24.68 32.62 13.50
CA ASN A 349 25.73 33.48 14.03
C ASN A 349 27.01 33.13 13.31
N LEU A 350 27.66 34.13 12.76
CA LEU A 350 28.97 33.98 12.13
C LEU A 350 30.05 34.77 12.87
N GLU A 351 31.20 34.21 12.94
CA GLU A 351 32.44 34.88 13.33
C GLU A 351 33.50 34.60 12.27
N ALA A 352 33.92 35.65 11.62
CA ALA A 352 34.92 35.55 10.56
C ALA A 352 36.14 36.38 10.93
N ASP A 353 37.29 35.75 10.93
CA ASP A 353 38.56 36.39 11.20
C ASP A 353 38.94 37.44 10.13
N LYS A 354 39.88 38.28 10.49
CA LYS A 354 40.47 39.23 9.54
C LYS A 354 41.16 38.48 8.40
N SER A 355 40.64 38.71 7.19
CA SER A 355 41.26 38.18 5.96
C SER A 355 42.21 39.17 5.31
N ARG A 356 42.94 38.70 4.27
CA ARG A 356 43.72 39.59 3.41
C ARG A 356 42.86 40.61 2.66
N LEU A 357 41.56 40.35 2.57
CA LEU A 357 40.58 41.15 1.83
C LEU A 357 39.80 42.14 2.71
N GLY A 358 39.90 42.06 4.04
CA GLY A 358 39.16 42.97 4.91
C GLY A 358 39.23 42.64 6.41
N ARG A 359 38.49 43.44 7.19
CA ARG A 359 38.37 43.28 8.63
C ARG A 359 37.48 42.07 8.94
N GLY A 360 37.71 41.44 10.10
CA GLY A 360 36.82 40.41 10.62
C GLY A 360 35.41 40.95 10.82
N VAL A 361 34.46 40.05 10.82
CA VAL A 361 33.02 40.30 11.02
C VAL A 361 32.46 39.31 12.01
N ALA A 362 31.65 39.76 12.94
CA ALA A 362 30.92 38.90 13.90
C ALA A 362 29.48 39.36 13.99
N GLY A 363 28.56 38.42 14.17
CA GLY A 363 27.17 38.72 14.37
C GLY A 363 26.20 37.74 13.72
N SER A 364 24.93 38.14 13.64
CA SER A 364 23.89 37.27 13.07
C SER A 364 23.46 37.73 11.69
N ILE A 365 23.30 36.77 10.81
CA ILE A 365 22.82 36.95 9.44
C ILE A 365 21.68 35.96 9.13
N TRP A 366 21.01 36.20 8.02
CA TRP A 366 19.98 35.33 7.50
C TRP A 366 20.36 34.85 6.08
N VAL A 367 20.17 33.55 5.88
CA VAL A 367 20.24 32.92 4.57
C VAL A 367 18.93 32.20 4.30
N LYS A 368 18.61 31.93 3.05
CA LYS A 368 17.51 31.06 2.66
C LYS A 368 18.07 29.88 1.91
N GLY A 369 17.47 28.72 2.10
CA GLY A 369 17.89 27.47 1.47
C GLY A 369 16.76 26.48 1.40
N LYS A 370 16.85 25.58 0.43
CA LYS A 370 15.91 24.47 0.25
C LYS A 370 16.44 23.26 1.01
N PRO A 371 15.68 22.73 1.99
CA PRO A 371 16.08 21.53 2.70
C PRO A 371 16.05 20.32 1.76
N VAL A 372 17.06 19.47 1.84
CA VAL A 372 17.19 18.23 1.08
C VAL A 372 17.68 17.13 1.99
N ILE A 373 16.96 16.00 2.02
CA ILE A 373 17.35 14.82 2.77
C ILE A 373 18.13 13.89 1.83
N ASN A 374 19.36 13.54 2.24
CA ASN A 374 20.10 12.47 1.61
C ASN A 374 19.85 11.17 2.38
N TYR A 375 19.04 10.30 1.80
CA TYR A 375 18.66 9.02 2.42
C TYR A 375 19.81 8.01 2.51
N VAL A 376 20.85 8.16 1.67
CA VAL A 376 22.00 7.24 1.68
C VAL A 376 22.94 7.58 2.85
N ASP A 377 23.22 8.86 3.02
CA ASP A 377 24.10 9.35 4.06
C ASP A 377 23.35 9.71 5.35
N GLN A 378 22.01 9.61 5.33
CA GLN A 378 21.11 9.98 6.42
C GLN A 378 21.39 11.39 6.95
N THR A 379 21.52 12.34 6.05
CA THR A 379 21.82 13.74 6.40
C THR A 379 20.74 14.67 5.85
N LEU A 380 20.43 15.72 6.63
CA LEU A 380 19.68 16.88 6.16
C LEU A 380 20.66 17.97 5.71
N GLY A 381 20.66 18.29 4.44
CA GLY A 381 21.43 19.37 3.87
C GLY A 381 20.54 20.49 3.31
N PHE A 382 21.19 21.51 2.74
CA PHE A 382 20.50 22.61 2.11
C PHE A 382 21.09 22.84 0.71
N THR A 383 20.19 23.06 -0.25
CA THR A 383 20.56 23.46 -1.63
C THR A 383 19.92 24.82 -1.95
N GLU A 384 20.31 25.41 -3.06
CA GLU A 384 19.80 26.73 -3.48
C GLU A 384 20.01 27.79 -2.36
N VAL A 385 21.16 27.69 -1.65
CA VAL A 385 21.45 28.59 -0.55
C VAL A 385 21.75 29.99 -1.09
N GLU A 386 21.03 30.97 -0.57
CA GLU A 386 21.20 32.36 -0.96
C GLU A 386 21.18 33.28 0.28
N LEU A 387 21.94 34.34 0.22
CA LEU A 387 21.83 35.43 1.22
C LEU A 387 20.50 36.17 1.06
N THR A 388 19.84 36.46 2.15
CA THR A 388 18.66 37.36 2.11
C THR A 388 19.06 38.75 1.66
N VAL A 389 18.12 39.54 1.15
CA VAL A 389 18.41 40.92 0.70
C VAL A 389 18.98 41.76 1.82
N GLU A 390 18.40 41.66 3.01
CA GLU A 390 18.83 42.38 4.21
C GLU A 390 20.25 42.00 4.62
N THR A 391 20.60 40.71 4.51
CA THR A 391 21.98 40.24 4.77
C THR A 391 22.94 40.78 3.74
N ARG A 392 22.59 40.71 2.46
CA ARG A 392 23.42 41.22 1.34
C ARG A 392 23.71 42.71 1.51
N ASP A 393 22.70 43.52 1.79
CA ASP A 393 22.84 44.97 1.99
C ASP A 393 23.77 45.28 3.17
N LYS A 394 23.63 44.58 4.27
CA LYS A 394 24.52 44.77 5.46
C LYS A 394 25.95 44.33 5.17
N LEU A 395 26.15 43.21 4.50
CA LEU A 395 27.47 42.71 4.19
C LEU A 395 28.18 43.56 3.13
N THR A 396 27.47 44.17 2.15
CA THR A 396 28.04 45.08 1.19
C THR A 396 28.78 46.23 1.86
N GLY A 397 28.23 46.78 2.94
CA GLY A 397 28.88 47.85 3.71
C GLY A 397 29.92 47.39 4.75
N ALA A 398 29.87 46.18 5.21
CA ALA A 398 30.65 45.68 6.34
C ALA A 398 31.73 44.64 5.94
N ALA A 399 31.43 43.76 5.00
CA ALA A 399 32.26 42.64 4.64
C ALA A 399 31.95 42.13 3.21
N ALA A 400 32.07 43.01 2.23
CA ALA A 400 31.71 42.69 0.82
C ALA A 400 32.43 41.43 0.28
N TRP A 401 33.59 41.07 0.86
CA TRP A 401 34.32 39.88 0.50
C TRP A 401 33.58 38.57 0.84
N LEU A 402 32.67 38.58 1.78
CA LEU A 402 31.80 37.43 2.07
C LEU A 402 30.74 37.20 0.95
N LEU A 403 30.51 38.18 0.09
CA LEU A 403 29.56 38.10 -1.02
C LEU A 403 30.14 37.39 -2.26
N GLU A 404 31.46 37.11 -2.29
CA GLU A 404 32.16 36.56 -3.47
C GLU A 404 31.88 35.09 -3.77
N GLY A 405 30.72 34.55 -3.31
CA GLY A 405 30.23 33.22 -3.68
C GLY A 405 30.89 32.03 -2.98
N LEU A 406 32.08 32.19 -2.41
CA LEU A 406 32.76 31.12 -1.67
C LEU A 406 32.09 30.81 -0.35
N PHE A 407 31.57 31.83 0.33
CA PHE A 407 30.83 31.65 1.58
C PHE A 407 29.52 30.87 1.39
N VAL A 408 28.73 31.24 0.40
CA VAL A 408 27.46 30.57 0.08
C VAL A 408 27.70 29.12 -0.34
N LYS A 409 28.70 28.89 -1.19
CA LYS A 409 29.08 27.52 -1.59
C LYS A 409 29.64 26.70 -0.42
N GLY A 410 30.38 27.33 0.48
CA GLY A 410 30.83 26.70 1.71
C GLY A 410 29.69 26.33 2.62
N LEU A 411 28.69 27.22 2.80
CA LEU A 411 27.47 26.91 3.54
C LEU A 411 26.73 25.70 2.93
N GLU A 412 26.56 25.69 1.64
CA GLU A 412 25.84 24.61 0.94
C GLU A 412 26.58 23.25 1.05
N ALA A 413 27.93 23.29 1.10
CA ALA A 413 28.74 22.08 1.23
C ALA A 413 28.81 21.56 2.67
N GLU A 414 28.92 22.45 3.65
CA GLU A 414 29.26 22.11 5.04
C GLU A 414 28.02 22.13 5.97
N LEU A 415 26.92 22.80 5.57
CA LEU A 415 25.70 22.84 6.37
C LEU A 415 24.92 21.54 6.19
N ARG A 416 25.36 20.52 6.92
CA ARG A 416 24.76 19.19 6.92
C ARG A 416 24.52 18.75 8.36
N VAL A 417 23.33 18.28 8.62
CA VAL A 417 22.92 17.74 9.92
C VAL A 417 22.87 16.23 9.80
N ASP A 418 23.56 15.52 10.66
CA ASP A 418 23.46 14.08 10.75
C ASP A 418 22.10 13.73 11.38
N LEU A 419 21.36 12.80 10.75
CA LEU A 419 20.08 12.33 11.25
C LEU A 419 20.20 10.99 12.01
N ASN A 420 21.44 10.50 12.23
CA ASN A 420 21.71 9.26 12.95
C ASN A 420 21.92 9.45 14.46
N ASP A 421 22.00 10.69 14.94
CA ASP A 421 22.22 11.01 16.36
C ASP A 421 20.92 11.26 17.12
#